data_a349f2c67c7f2216ab0fc2e19c1c3200
#
_entry.id   a349f2c67c7f2216ab0fc2e19c1c3200
#
_cell.length_a   1.000
_cell.length_b   1.000
_cell.length_c   1.000
_cell.angle_alpha   90.00
_cell.angle_beta   90.00
_cell.angle_gamma   90.00
#
_symmetry.space_group_name_H-M   'P 1'
#
loop_
_entity.id
_entity.type
_entity.pdbx_description
1 polymer ?
#
loop_
_entity_poly.entity_id
_entity_poly.type
_entity_poly.pdbx_seq_one_letter_code
_entity_poly.pdbx_strand_id
1 'polypeptide(L)'
;MTAKSKERYWEKKCEEFHMIVPLLNICRKGLIGLCCTEEPDFHLHFGDRTVGVEFSMLTCDEDNSVLNEYKKLLNEYAVKFDELKLNSSLYQNKPYRIKVWFEAGFKPHTSDGRKVRKHRDELFEDLTKLLFPSSDYIETQGNVIRVEPELSTALEKSEFQICFINTILPIPLSSITNIIKAKEAKLPNYKVLTENKAIHEYWLVIGIDEQYNIHSIEPLKDYNTEFSRIYAIQNVFVK
;
A
#
# COMPACT_ATOMS: atom_id res chain seq x y z
N MET A 1 3.20 26.68 3.82
CA MET A 1 3.68 25.28 3.72
C MET A 1 5.17 25.25 3.90
N THR A 2 5.69 24.42 4.80
CA THR A 2 7.16 24.21 4.96
C THR A 2 7.70 23.37 3.79
N ALA A 3 9.03 23.43 3.54
CA ALA A 3 9.64 22.62 2.47
C ALA A 3 9.31 21.13 2.61
N LYS A 4 9.42 20.58 3.84
CA LYS A 4 9.10 19.19 4.17
C LYS A 4 7.61 18.83 3.96
N SER A 5 6.69 19.79 4.13
CA SER A 5 5.26 19.55 3.85
C SER A 5 4.95 19.57 2.36
N LYS A 6 5.71 20.34 1.56
CA LYS A 6 5.61 20.33 0.10
C LYS A 6 6.12 19.02 -0.50
N GLU A 7 7.26 18.53 0.00
CA GLU A 7 7.85 17.26 -0.44
C GLU A 7 6.87 16.10 -0.24
N ARG A 8 6.34 15.91 0.98
CA ARG A 8 5.31 14.90 1.27
C ARG A 8 4.06 15.03 0.40
N TYR A 9 3.65 16.25 0.11
CA TYR A 9 2.53 16.50 -0.77
C TYR A 9 2.77 15.94 -2.18
N TRP A 10 3.94 16.25 -2.75
CA TRP A 10 4.27 15.76 -4.09
C TRP A 10 4.51 14.26 -4.14
N GLU A 11 5.13 13.68 -3.12
CA GLU A 11 5.26 12.22 -2.98
C GLU A 11 3.89 11.55 -3.05
N LYS A 12 2.94 12.01 -2.22
CA LYS A 12 1.57 11.50 -2.23
C LYS A 12 0.88 11.67 -3.59
N LYS A 13 1.03 12.83 -4.24
CA LYS A 13 0.43 13.06 -5.56
C LYS A 13 1.05 12.18 -6.65
N CYS A 14 2.34 11.89 -6.58
CA CYS A 14 2.98 10.93 -7.47
C CYS A 14 2.43 9.51 -7.27
N GLU A 15 2.25 9.06 -6.02
CA GLU A 15 1.63 7.77 -5.72
C GLU A 15 0.19 7.69 -6.28
N GLU A 16 -0.63 8.69 -5.98
CA GLU A 16 -2.00 8.78 -6.49
C GLU A 16 -2.04 8.77 -8.02
N PHE A 17 -1.11 9.49 -8.67
CA PHE A 17 -1.00 9.52 -10.13
C PHE A 17 -0.66 8.15 -10.71
N HIS A 18 0.31 7.44 -10.14
CA HIS A 18 0.64 6.09 -10.59
C HIS A 18 -0.55 5.15 -10.52
N MET A 19 -1.36 5.28 -9.46
CA MET A 19 -2.54 4.44 -9.27
C MET A 19 -3.67 4.71 -10.27
N ILE A 20 -3.78 5.92 -10.83
CA ILE A 20 -4.80 6.21 -11.84
C ILE A 20 -4.35 5.98 -13.29
N VAL A 21 -3.06 5.67 -13.54
CA VAL A 21 -2.57 5.39 -14.90
C VAL A 21 -3.39 4.32 -15.65
N PRO A 22 -3.81 3.20 -15.03
CA PRO A 22 -4.69 2.25 -15.70
C PRO A 22 -6.04 2.87 -16.13
N LEU A 23 -6.63 3.76 -15.31
CA LEU A 23 -7.84 4.49 -15.68
C LEU A 23 -7.58 5.39 -16.89
N LEU A 24 -6.45 6.11 -16.90
CA LEU A 24 -6.09 6.97 -18.03
C LEU A 24 -5.95 6.17 -19.34
N ASN A 25 -5.42 4.95 -19.27
CA ASN A 25 -5.33 4.04 -20.40
C ASN A 25 -6.71 3.60 -20.91
N ILE A 26 -7.66 3.33 -20.01
CA ILE A 26 -9.05 3.01 -20.35
C ILE A 26 -9.72 4.21 -21.02
N CYS A 27 -9.49 5.42 -20.49
CA CYS A 27 -10.10 6.66 -20.94
C CYS A 27 -9.39 7.35 -22.12
N ARG A 28 -8.27 6.80 -22.59
CA ARG A 28 -7.39 7.45 -23.61
C ARG A 28 -8.10 7.98 -24.83
N LYS A 29 -9.21 7.32 -25.25
CA LYS A 29 -10.04 7.83 -26.36
C LYS A 29 -10.88 8.99 -25.87
N GLY A 30 -10.57 10.19 -26.34
CA GLY A 30 -11.27 11.42 -26.01
C GLY A 30 -10.70 12.20 -24.83
N LEU A 31 -9.75 11.63 -24.06
CA LEU A 31 -9.04 12.37 -23.01
C LEU A 31 -8.07 13.37 -23.67
N ILE A 32 -8.23 14.66 -23.39
CA ILE A 32 -7.43 15.74 -23.93
C ILE A 32 -6.53 16.42 -22.89
N GLY A 33 -6.80 16.22 -21.60
CA GLY A 33 -6.03 16.81 -20.54
C GLY A 33 -6.27 16.19 -19.17
N LEU A 34 -5.30 16.37 -18.29
CA LEU A 34 -5.34 15.96 -16.88
C LEU A 34 -4.77 17.09 -16.04
N CYS A 35 -5.47 17.43 -14.96
CA CYS A 35 -4.98 18.33 -13.93
C CYS A 35 -4.97 17.62 -12.58
N CYS A 36 -3.84 17.70 -11.85
CA CYS A 36 -3.79 17.32 -10.44
C CYS A 36 -4.36 18.47 -9.61
N THR A 37 -5.28 18.14 -8.70
CA THR A 37 -5.94 19.07 -7.81
C THR A 37 -5.97 18.52 -6.39
N GLU A 38 -6.59 19.24 -5.46
CA GLU A 38 -6.77 18.76 -4.08
C GLU A 38 -8.18 18.20 -3.85
N GLU A 39 -9.17 18.83 -4.49
CA GLU A 39 -10.57 18.51 -4.26
C GLU A 39 -11.38 18.73 -5.55
N PRO A 40 -11.74 17.65 -6.24
CA PRO A 40 -11.26 16.27 -6.12
C PRO A 40 -9.79 16.13 -6.54
N ASP A 41 -9.17 14.96 -6.31
CA ASP A 41 -7.72 14.72 -6.53
C ASP A 41 -7.25 15.02 -7.97
N PHE A 42 -8.12 14.78 -8.98
CA PHE A 42 -7.81 15.01 -10.39
C PHE A 42 -9.01 15.55 -11.16
N HIS A 43 -8.72 16.33 -12.21
CA HIS A 43 -9.69 16.66 -13.25
C HIS A 43 -9.26 16.03 -14.57
N LEU A 44 -10.14 15.23 -15.16
CA LEU A 44 -9.98 14.68 -16.51
C LEU A 44 -10.79 15.53 -17.48
N HIS A 45 -10.12 16.08 -18.48
CA HIS A 45 -10.74 16.89 -19.52
C HIS A 45 -10.97 16.05 -20.77
N PHE A 46 -12.20 15.93 -21.19
CA PHE A 46 -12.61 15.35 -22.45
C PHE A 46 -13.05 16.50 -23.39
N GLY A 47 -13.28 16.20 -24.66
CA GLY A 47 -13.68 17.23 -25.63
C GLY A 47 -15.00 17.91 -25.28
N ASP A 48 -15.92 17.20 -24.63
CA ASP A 48 -17.29 17.60 -24.33
C ASP A 48 -17.56 17.82 -22.84
N ARG A 49 -16.68 17.35 -21.95
CA ARG A 49 -16.90 17.40 -20.51
C ARG A 49 -15.62 17.36 -19.69
N THR A 50 -15.75 17.80 -18.45
CA THR A 50 -14.74 17.62 -17.40
C THR A 50 -15.29 16.71 -16.30
N VAL A 51 -14.46 15.77 -15.86
CA VAL A 51 -14.77 14.79 -14.81
C VAL A 51 -13.86 15.03 -13.62
N GLY A 52 -14.45 15.16 -12.44
CA GLY A 52 -13.71 15.14 -11.17
C GLY A 52 -13.43 13.69 -10.75
N VAL A 53 -12.20 13.37 -10.46
CA VAL A 53 -11.80 12.03 -10.00
C VAL A 53 -11.27 12.11 -8.58
N GLU A 54 -11.94 11.43 -7.68
CA GLU A 54 -11.48 11.21 -6.31
C GLU A 54 -10.80 9.85 -6.21
N PHE A 55 -9.65 9.82 -5.55
CA PHE A 55 -8.87 8.60 -5.34
C PHE A 55 -8.91 8.16 -3.88
N SER A 56 -8.89 6.86 -3.63
CA SER A 56 -8.70 6.28 -2.31
C SER A 56 -8.01 4.93 -2.41
N MET A 57 -7.02 4.69 -1.56
CA MET A 57 -6.52 3.34 -1.37
C MET A 57 -7.47 2.54 -0.48
N LEU A 58 -7.68 1.28 -0.84
CA LEU A 58 -8.28 0.33 0.07
C LEU A 58 -7.27 0.03 1.18
N THR A 59 -7.57 0.51 2.37
CA THR A 59 -6.79 0.21 3.57
C THR A 59 -7.69 -0.50 4.55
N CYS A 60 -7.28 -1.67 5.02
CA CYS A 60 -7.94 -2.31 6.15
C CYS A 60 -7.31 -1.74 7.43
N ASP A 61 -8.06 -0.91 8.16
CA ASP A 61 -7.53 -0.15 9.31
C ASP A 61 -6.95 -1.06 10.40
N GLU A 62 -7.53 -2.23 10.62
CA GLU A 62 -7.02 -3.21 11.59
C GLU A 62 -5.68 -3.80 11.13
N ASP A 63 -5.54 -4.11 9.85
CA ASP A 63 -4.30 -4.65 9.27
C ASP A 63 -3.19 -3.61 9.25
N ASN A 64 -3.53 -2.32 9.03
CA ASN A 64 -2.55 -1.23 9.01
C ASN A 64 -1.87 -0.99 10.36
N SER A 65 -2.61 -1.04 11.46
CA SER A 65 -2.02 -0.84 12.80
C SER A 65 -0.96 -1.91 13.08
N VAL A 66 -1.29 -3.15 12.78
CA VAL A 66 -0.41 -4.30 12.98
C VAL A 66 0.77 -4.26 12.01
N LEU A 67 0.51 -4.02 10.74
CA LEU A 67 1.55 -3.91 9.72
C LEU A 67 2.55 -2.79 10.04
N ASN A 68 2.07 -1.66 10.54
CA ASN A 68 2.92 -0.55 10.95
C ASN A 68 3.80 -0.90 12.16
N GLU A 69 3.29 -1.69 13.12
CA GLU A 69 4.13 -2.18 14.22
C GLU A 69 5.19 -3.17 13.74
N TYR A 70 4.85 -4.10 12.83
CA TYR A 70 5.86 -4.97 12.20
C TYR A 70 6.91 -4.18 11.43
N LYS A 71 6.52 -3.16 10.66
CA LYS A 71 7.48 -2.27 9.99
C LYS A 71 8.43 -1.60 10.98
N LYS A 72 7.94 -1.14 12.13
CA LYS A 72 8.79 -0.57 13.18
C LYS A 72 9.76 -1.61 13.74
N LEU A 73 9.29 -2.81 14.05
CA LEU A 73 10.15 -3.90 14.54
C LEU A 73 11.21 -4.31 13.51
N LEU A 74 10.84 -4.39 12.24
CA LEU A 74 11.80 -4.69 11.17
C LEU A 74 12.84 -3.57 11.00
N ASN A 75 12.45 -2.31 11.16
CA ASN A 75 13.40 -1.19 11.17
C ASN A 75 14.35 -1.25 12.38
N GLU A 76 13.86 -1.65 13.56
CA GLU A 76 14.73 -1.90 14.73
C GLU A 76 15.69 -3.05 14.45
N TYR A 77 15.19 -4.14 13.83
CA TYR A 77 16.02 -5.29 13.49
C TYR A 77 17.07 -4.97 12.41
N ALA A 78 16.79 -4.05 11.49
CA ALA A 78 17.74 -3.64 10.47
C ALA A 78 19.05 -3.11 11.06
N VAL A 79 18.97 -2.38 12.17
CA VAL A 79 20.17 -1.91 12.91
C VAL A 79 20.93 -3.10 13.47
N LYS A 80 20.25 -4.03 14.12
CA LYS A 80 20.85 -5.26 14.67
C LYS A 80 21.47 -6.11 13.56
N PHE A 81 20.82 -6.23 12.40
CA PHE A 81 21.37 -6.96 11.25
C PHE A 81 22.66 -6.32 10.75
N ASP A 82 22.69 -4.99 10.62
CA ASP A 82 23.89 -4.27 10.17
C ASP A 82 25.08 -4.44 11.12
N GLU A 83 24.82 -4.63 12.42
CA GLU A 83 25.85 -4.98 13.41
C GLU A 83 26.30 -6.46 13.29
N LEU A 84 25.36 -7.38 13.19
CA LEU A 84 25.64 -8.82 13.13
C LEU A 84 26.39 -9.22 11.86
N LYS A 85 26.06 -8.62 10.71
CA LYS A 85 26.70 -8.94 9.44
C LYS A 85 28.19 -8.63 9.41
N LEU A 86 28.66 -7.65 10.22
CA LEU A 86 30.09 -7.31 10.30
C LEU A 86 30.96 -8.49 10.75
N ASN A 87 30.40 -9.39 11.55
CA ASN A 87 31.07 -10.56 12.09
C ASN A 87 30.71 -11.85 11.33
N SER A 88 29.98 -11.74 10.22
CA SER A 88 29.53 -12.88 9.44
C SER A 88 30.28 -12.98 8.11
N SER A 89 30.72 -14.18 7.75
CA SER A 89 31.27 -14.45 6.42
C SER A 89 30.21 -14.54 5.31
N LEU A 90 28.92 -14.57 5.69
CA LEU A 90 27.80 -14.69 4.75
C LEU A 90 27.49 -13.39 4.03
N TYR A 91 27.83 -12.26 4.63
CA TYR A 91 27.44 -10.93 4.13
C TYR A 91 28.64 -10.04 3.86
N GLN A 92 28.51 -9.17 2.86
CA GLN A 92 29.46 -8.09 2.63
C GLN A 92 29.15 -6.93 3.60
N ASN A 93 30.15 -6.12 3.91
CA ASN A 93 29.94 -4.89 4.67
C ASN A 93 29.35 -3.78 3.78
N LYS A 94 28.15 -4.04 3.25
CA LYS A 94 27.35 -3.13 2.41
C LYS A 94 25.89 -3.23 2.83
N PRO A 95 25.04 -2.25 2.47
CA PRO A 95 23.61 -2.33 2.71
C PRO A 95 22.91 -3.45 1.94
N TYR A 96 21.87 -3.99 2.53
CA TYR A 96 21.02 -5.03 1.94
C TYR A 96 19.57 -4.59 1.96
N ARG A 97 18.83 -4.94 0.90
CA ARG A 97 17.39 -4.98 0.91
C ARG A 97 16.95 -6.39 1.25
N ILE A 98 16.23 -6.58 2.33
CA ILE A 98 15.84 -7.89 2.83
C ILE A 98 14.33 -8.01 2.76
N LYS A 99 13.84 -8.91 1.89
CA LYS A 99 12.43 -9.27 1.84
C LYS A 99 12.15 -10.30 2.92
N VAL A 100 11.19 -10.00 3.78
CA VAL A 100 10.71 -10.89 4.85
C VAL A 100 9.34 -11.39 4.46
N TRP A 101 9.26 -12.69 4.20
CA TRP A 101 8.04 -13.34 3.75
C TRP A 101 7.29 -13.92 4.94
N PHE A 102 6.05 -13.48 5.10
CA PHE A 102 5.12 -13.98 6.09
C PHE A 102 4.11 -14.93 5.45
N GLU A 103 3.57 -15.84 6.26
CA GLU A 103 2.50 -16.71 5.82
C GLU A 103 1.28 -15.88 5.42
N ALA A 104 0.66 -16.29 4.31
CA ALA A 104 -0.52 -15.64 3.83
C ALA A 104 -1.68 -15.86 4.79
N GLY A 105 -2.44 -14.79 5.01
CA GLY A 105 -3.47 -14.82 6.06
C GLY A 105 -2.86 -14.74 7.46
N PHE A 106 -1.56 -14.44 7.55
CA PHE A 106 -0.94 -14.07 8.80
C PHE A 106 -1.81 -13.00 9.47
N LYS A 107 -2.73 -13.50 10.28
CA LYS A 107 -3.34 -12.64 11.29
C LYS A 107 -2.30 -12.64 12.41
N PRO A 108 -1.62 -11.52 12.63
CA PRO A 108 -0.81 -11.41 13.83
C PRO A 108 -1.69 -11.90 14.97
N HIS A 109 -1.12 -12.61 15.92
CA HIS A 109 -1.85 -13.22 17.04
C HIS A 109 -2.80 -12.28 17.76
N THR A 110 -2.96 -11.06 17.23
CA THR A 110 -3.78 -10.00 17.81
C THR A 110 -4.05 -8.91 16.77
N SER A 111 -5.30 -8.45 16.71
CA SER A 111 -5.72 -7.23 16.01
C SER A 111 -5.21 -5.93 16.70
N ASP A 112 -4.58 -6.04 17.86
CA ASP A 112 -4.04 -4.91 18.61
C ASP A 112 -2.53 -4.78 18.37
N GLY A 113 -2.12 -3.77 17.61
CA GLY A 113 -0.70 -3.50 17.30
C GLY A 113 0.20 -3.38 18.54
N ARG A 114 -0.37 -3.00 19.72
CA ARG A 114 0.38 -2.96 20.98
C ARG A 114 0.81 -4.35 21.45
N LYS A 115 0.11 -5.40 21.08
CA LYS A 115 0.46 -6.77 21.43
C LYS A 115 1.55 -7.35 20.52
N VAL A 116 1.73 -6.82 19.30
CA VAL A 116 2.80 -7.22 18.38
C VAL A 116 4.17 -7.05 19.05
N ARG A 117 4.38 -5.97 19.81
CA ARG A 117 5.63 -5.74 20.54
C ARG A 117 5.98 -6.82 21.57
N LYS A 118 4.99 -7.56 22.08
CA LYS A 118 5.25 -8.66 23.01
C LYS A 118 5.95 -9.84 22.33
N HIS A 119 5.81 -9.97 21.01
CA HIS A 119 6.45 -10.99 20.19
C HIS A 119 7.73 -10.50 19.49
N ARG A 120 8.26 -9.34 19.91
CA ARG A 120 9.46 -8.75 19.33
C ARG A 120 10.65 -9.69 19.37
N ASP A 121 10.88 -10.28 20.52
CA ASP A 121 12.07 -11.13 20.73
C ASP A 121 11.96 -12.44 19.95
N GLU A 122 10.77 -13.03 19.83
CA GLU A 122 10.48 -14.20 18.98
C GLU A 122 10.75 -13.85 17.50
N LEU A 123 10.22 -12.72 17.01
CA LEU A 123 10.46 -12.26 15.63
C LEU A 123 11.95 -12.05 15.38
N PHE A 124 12.68 -11.45 16.32
CA PHE A 124 14.11 -11.18 16.18
C PHE A 124 14.93 -12.45 16.20
N GLU A 125 14.52 -13.45 16.98
CA GLU A 125 15.13 -14.76 16.99
C GLU A 125 14.93 -15.49 15.66
N ASP A 126 13.69 -15.52 15.14
CA ASP A 126 13.36 -16.12 13.85
C ASP A 126 14.15 -15.48 12.70
N LEU A 127 14.17 -14.15 12.65
CA LEU A 127 14.97 -13.42 11.64
C LEU A 127 16.45 -13.72 11.76
N THR A 128 16.98 -13.82 12.99
CA THR A 128 18.39 -14.14 13.21
C THR A 128 18.71 -15.55 12.72
N LYS A 129 17.86 -16.55 13.02
CA LYS A 129 18.04 -17.94 12.55
C LYS A 129 18.02 -18.03 11.03
N LEU A 130 17.09 -17.31 10.38
CA LEU A 130 16.96 -17.33 8.92
C LEU A 130 18.07 -16.59 8.20
N LEU A 131 18.57 -15.48 8.75
CA LEU A 131 19.62 -14.68 8.12
C LEU A 131 21.04 -15.20 8.43
N PHE A 132 21.23 -15.79 9.60
CA PHE A 132 22.52 -16.32 10.04
C PHE A 132 22.37 -17.79 10.44
N PRO A 133 22.03 -18.69 9.48
CA PRO A 133 21.85 -20.10 9.79
C PRO A 133 23.15 -20.67 10.35
N SER A 134 23.06 -21.24 11.54
CA SER A 134 24.08 -22.18 12.03
C SER A 134 23.94 -23.48 11.25
N SER A 135 25.02 -24.29 11.17
CA SER A 135 25.10 -25.49 10.36
C SER A 135 24.02 -26.57 10.60
N ASP A 136 23.23 -26.40 11.65
CA ASP A 136 22.11 -27.28 11.96
C ASP A 136 20.81 -26.61 11.49
N TYR A 137 20.17 -27.22 10.48
CA TYR A 137 18.89 -26.81 9.95
C TYR A 137 17.86 -26.79 11.08
N ILE A 138 17.39 -25.61 11.44
CA ILE A 138 16.31 -25.43 12.43
C ILE A 138 15.05 -25.05 11.67
N GLU A 139 14.07 -25.94 11.73
CA GLU A 139 12.72 -25.66 11.27
C GLU A 139 12.14 -24.50 12.11
N THR A 140 11.91 -23.33 11.49
CA THR A 140 11.28 -22.21 12.21
C THR A 140 9.79 -22.50 12.33
N GLN A 141 9.27 -22.58 13.54
CA GLN A 141 7.82 -22.62 13.81
C GLN A 141 7.21 -21.22 13.85
N GLY A 142 7.95 -20.21 13.39
CA GLY A 142 7.56 -18.81 13.45
C GLY A 142 6.70 -18.38 12.27
N ASN A 143 6.19 -17.15 12.37
CA ASN A 143 5.36 -16.54 11.33
C ASN A 143 6.17 -16.07 10.10
N VAL A 144 7.50 -16.01 10.20
CA VAL A 144 8.41 -15.71 9.10
C VAL A 144 8.75 -17.00 8.39
N ILE A 145 8.36 -17.13 7.13
CA ILE A 145 8.58 -18.34 6.34
C ILE A 145 9.98 -18.34 5.70
N ARG A 146 10.40 -17.18 5.19
CA ARG A 146 11.71 -17.04 4.57
C ARG A 146 12.15 -15.57 4.54
N VAL A 147 13.45 -15.40 4.34
CA VAL A 147 14.07 -14.11 4.11
C VAL A 147 14.87 -14.15 2.81
N GLU A 148 14.88 -13.06 2.07
CA GLU A 148 15.62 -12.93 0.81
C GLU A 148 16.50 -11.68 0.89
N PRO A 149 17.78 -11.81 1.27
CA PRO A 149 18.72 -10.69 1.29
C PRO A 149 19.23 -10.40 -0.12
N GLU A 150 19.10 -9.15 -0.55
CA GLU A 150 19.60 -8.65 -1.82
C GLU A 150 20.58 -7.49 -1.56
N LEU A 151 21.80 -7.59 -2.10
CA LEU A 151 22.79 -6.53 -1.99
C LEU A 151 22.30 -5.27 -2.70
N SER A 152 22.31 -4.13 -2.02
CA SER A 152 21.89 -2.86 -2.58
C SER A 152 23.03 -1.85 -2.63
N THR A 153 23.24 -1.24 -3.78
CA THR A 153 24.20 -0.14 -3.97
C THR A 153 23.55 1.23 -3.82
N ALA A 154 22.21 1.28 -3.75
CA ALA A 154 21.44 2.52 -3.67
C ALA A 154 21.06 2.91 -2.23
N LEU A 155 21.28 2.01 -1.26
CA LEU A 155 20.93 2.26 0.14
C LEU A 155 22.17 2.71 0.93
N GLU A 156 21.95 3.56 1.93
CA GLU A 156 22.98 3.93 2.93
C GLU A 156 23.06 2.91 4.08
N LYS A 157 21.96 2.27 4.40
CA LYS A 157 21.82 1.22 5.43
C LYS A 157 20.84 0.16 4.98
N SER A 158 20.93 -1.03 5.59
CA SER A 158 20.02 -2.12 5.26
C SER A 158 18.57 -1.79 5.61
N GLU A 159 17.64 -2.26 4.77
CA GLU A 159 16.18 -2.10 4.96
C GLU A 159 15.48 -3.45 4.84
N PHE A 160 14.37 -3.58 5.56
CA PHE A 160 13.53 -4.77 5.56
C PHE A 160 12.17 -4.46 4.95
N GLN A 161 11.75 -5.30 4.01
CA GLN A 161 10.45 -5.19 3.34
C GLN A 161 9.56 -6.36 3.70
N ILE A 162 8.33 -6.07 4.08
CA ILE A 162 7.33 -7.12 4.34
C ILE A 162 6.77 -7.62 3.01
N CYS A 163 6.78 -8.93 2.85
CA CYS A 163 6.17 -9.64 1.73
C CYS A 163 5.24 -10.73 2.27
N PHE A 164 4.21 -11.06 1.51
CA PHE A 164 3.29 -12.15 1.85
C PHE A 164 3.35 -13.24 0.77
N ILE A 165 3.28 -14.51 1.19
CA ILE A 165 3.21 -15.62 0.26
C ILE A 165 1.76 -15.77 -0.21
N ASN A 166 1.57 -15.64 -1.51
CA ASN A 166 0.43 -16.04 -2.36
C ASN A 166 -0.89 -16.45 -1.69
N THR A 167 -1.50 -15.60 -0.88
CA THR A 167 -2.94 -15.72 -0.70
C THR A 167 -3.57 -14.42 -1.14
N ILE A 168 -4.31 -14.55 -2.21
CA ILE A 168 -5.22 -13.51 -2.66
C ILE A 168 -6.36 -13.48 -1.65
N LEU A 169 -6.34 -12.47 -0.77
CA LEU A 169 -7.36 -12.31 0.26
C LEU A 169 -8.65 -11.77 -0.35
N PRO A 170 -9.82 -12.21 0.11
CA PRO A 170 -11.07 -11.57 -0.28
C PRO A 170 -11.11 -10.15 0.30
N ILE A 171 -11.59 -9.20 -0.48
CA ILE A 171 -11.78 -7.83 0.00
C ILE A 171 -13.04 -7.80 0.88
N PRO A 172 -12.96 -7.30 2.12
CA PRO A 172 -14.14 -7.07 2.93
C PRO A 172 -15.05 -6.03 2.25
N LEU A 173 -16.27 -6.42 1.87
CA LEU A 173 -17.22 -5.51 1.21
C LEU A 173 -17.53 -4.27 2.06
N SER A 174 -17.52 -4.43 3.41
CA SER A 174 -17.66 -3.32 4.34
C SER A 174 -16.57 -2.26 4.19
N SER A 175 -15.34 -2.66 3.92
CA SER A 175 -14.22 -1.71 3.74
C SER A 175 -14.44 -0.85 2.51
N ILE A 176 -14.88 -1.43 1.39
CA ILE A 176 -15.20 -0.66 0.18
C ILE A 176 -16.41 0.24 0.39
N THR A 177 -17.49 -0.27 0.98
CA THR A 177 -18.69 0.55 1.24
C THR A 177 -18.40 1.70 2.19
N ASN A 178 -17.50 1.53 3.15
CA ASN A 178 -17.05 2.60 4.04
C ASN A 178 -16.26 3.68 3.27
N ILE A 179 -15.38 3.27 2.34
CA ILE A 179 -14.66 4.22 1.47
C ILE A 179 -15.66 5.02 0.63
N ILE A 180 -16.61 4.35 -0.04
CA ILE A 180 -17.61 5.00 -0.87
C ILE A 180 -18.37 6.04 -0.04
N LYS A 181 -18.94 5.65 1.10
CA LYS A 181 -19.69 6.57 1.99
C LYS A 181 -18.85 7.75 2.47
N ALA A 182 -17.60 7.51 2.89
CA ALA A 182 -16.71 8.57 3.35
C ALA A 182 -16.38 9.58 2.25
N LYS A 183 -16.28 9.12 0.99
CA LYS A 183 -16.00 9.99 -0.15
C LYS A 183 -17.28 10.68 -0.67
N GLU A 184 -18.42 10.02 -0.64
CA GLU A 184 -19.73 10.64 -0.94
C GLU A 184 -20.03 11.81 -0.02
N ALA A 185 -19.71 11.71 1.26
CA ALA A 185 -19.89 12.78 2.22
C ALA A 185 -19.12 14.07 1.86
N LYS A 186 -18.11 14.00 0.99
CA LYS A 186 -17.32 15.14 0.50
C LYS A 186 -17.88 15.74 -0.79
N LEU A 187 -18.71 15.01 -1.55
CA LEU A 187 -19.22 15.47 -2.85
C LEU A 187 -19.93 16.83 -2.81
N PRO A 188 -20.74 17.15 -1.79
CA PRO A 188 -21.36 18.49 -1.69
C PRO A 188 -20.32 19.61 -1.67
N ASN A 189 -19.20 19.42 -0.93
CA ASN A 189 -18.13 20.40 -0.89
C ASN A 189 -17.42 20.52 -2.24
N TYR A 190 -17.17 19.40 -2.92
CA TYR A 190 -16.56 19.42 -4.25
C TYR A 190 -17.43 20.15 -5.26
N LYS A 191 -18.75 19.91 -5.24
CA LYS A 191 -19.70 20.61 -6.11
C LYS A 191 -19.63 22.14 -5.92
N VAL A 192 -19.55 22.61 -4.68
CA VAL A 192 -19.38 24.04 -4.37
C VAL A 192 -18.04 24.59 -4.85
N LEU A 193 -16.94 23.89 -4.53
CA LEU A 193 -15.58 24.31 -4.89
C LEU A 193 -15.33 24.29 -6.41
N THR A 194 -16.06 23.48 -7.14
CA THR A 194 -15.91 23.30 -8.58
C THR A 194 -17.03 23.91 -9.41
N GLU A 195 -17.95 24.63 -8.79
CA GLU A 195 -19.09 25.26 -9.48
C GLU A 195 -18.67 26.09 -10.70
N ASN A 196 -17.57 26.84 -10.58
CA ASN A 196 -17.01 27.64 -11.66
C ASN A 196 -16.12 26.85 -12.66
N LYS A 197 -15.87 25.56 -12.40
CA LYS A 197 -14.97 24.73 -13.22
C LYS A 197 -15.71 23.82 -14.19
N ALA A 198 -17.05 23.92 -14.24
CA ALA A 198 -17.92 23.11 -15.10
C ALA A 198 -17.62 21.59 -15.00
N ILE A 199 -17.49 21.05 -13.80
CA ILE A 199 -17.36 19.61 -13.61
C ILE A 199 -18.73 18.98 -13.77
N HIS A 200 -18.83 18.05 -14.72
CA HIS A 200 -20.08 17.45 -15.15
C HIS A 200 -20.44 16.19 -14.36
N GLU A 201 -19.44 15.45 -13.95
CA GLU A 201 -19.60 14.21 -13.22
C GLU A 201 -18.40 13.93 -12.29
N TYR A 202 -18.61 13.08 -11.28
CA TYR A 202 -17.58 12.66 -10.34
C TYR A 202 -17.39 11.15 -10.39
N TRP A 203 -16.14 10.74 -10.48
CA TRP A 203 -15.75 9.32 -10.43
C TRP A 203 -14.95 9.05 -9.18
N LEU A 204 -15.12 7.85 -8.63
CA LEU A 204 -14.31 7.34 -7.53
C LEU A 204 -13.38 6.25 -8.06
N VAL A 205 -12.10 6.37 -7.75
CA VAL A 205 -11.09 5.34 -8.03
C VAL A 205 -10.63 4.75 -6.71
N ILE A 206 -10.78 3.45 -6.55
CA ILE A 206 -10.32 2.70 -5.39
C ILE A 206 -9.12 1.88 -5.81
N GLY A 207 -7.94 2.25 -5.31
CA GLY A 207 -6.71 1.48 -5.48
C GLY A 207 -6.75 0.24 -4.57
N ILE A 208 -6.46 -0.90 -5.14
CA ILE A 208 -6.48 -2.20 -4.44
C ILE A 208 -5.07 -2.78 -4.48
N ASP A 209 -4.55 -3.15 -3.32
CA ASP A 209 -3.27 -3.83 -3.21
C ASP A 209 -3.33 -5.22 -3.86
N GLU A 210 -2.19 -5.67 -4.44
CA GLU A 210 -2.06 -6.96 -5.12
C GLU A 210 -2.38 -8.19 -4.25
N GLN A 211 -2.34 -8.02 -2.92
CA GLN A 211 -2.69 -9.07 -1.98
C GLN A 211 -4.20 -9.41 -1.95
N TYR A 212 -5.05 -8.56 -2.54
CA TYR A 212 -6.50 -8.75 -2.52
C TYR A 212 -7.04 -9.25 -3.86
N ASN A 213 -8.10 -10.07 -3.79
CA ASN A 213 -8.82 -10.51 -4.98
C ASN A 213 -9.81 -9.45 -5.45
N ILE A 214 -9.48 -8.74 -6.52
CA ILE A 214 -10.36 -7.72 -7.09
C ILE A 214 -11.75 -8.27 -7.49
N HIS A 215 -11.84 -9.53 -7.86
CA HIS A 215 -13.14 -10.15 -8.23
C HIS A 215 -14.09 -10.31 -7.04
N SER A 216 -13.58 -10.23 -5.80
CA SER A 216 -14.45 -10.31 -4.61
C SER A 216 -15.38 -9.12 -4.45
N ILE A 217 -15.18 -8.02 -5.23
CA ILE A 217 -16.03 -6.83 -5.20
C ILE A 217 -17.19 -6.85 -6.21
N GLU A 218 -17.30 -7.90 -7.04
CA GLU A 218 -18.42 -8.02 -8.01
C GLU A 218 -19.81 -7.77 -7.41
N PRO A 219 -20.11 -8.20 -6.15
CA PRO A 219 -21.40 -7.91 -5.53
C PRO A 219 -21.73 -6.42 -5.38
N LEU A 220 -20.75 -5.53 -5.54
CA LEU A 220 -20.95 -4.07 -5.46
C LEU A 220 -21.32 -3.43 -6.80
N LYS A 221 -21.47 -4.17 -7.88
CA LYS A 221 -21.83 -3.62 -9.20
C LYS A 221 -23.12 -2.79 -9.17
N ASP A 222 -24.07 -3.20 -8.33
CA ASP A 222 -25.38 -2.56 -8.19
C ASP A 222 -25.45 -1.62 -6.96
N TYR A 223 -24.29 -1.29 -6.36
CA TYR A 223 -24.26 -0.40 -5.21
C TYR A 223 -24.72 1.00 -5.61
N ASN A 224 -25.77 1.49 -4.94
CA ASN A 224 -26.29 2.83 -5.20
C ASN A 224 -25.35 3.89 -4.60
N THR A 225 -24.88 4.80 -5.44
CA THR A 225 -23.89 5.82 -5.10
C THR A 225 -24.15 7.12 -5.86
N GLU A 226 -23.74 8.25 -5.29
CA GLU A 226 -23.74 9.54 -5.96
C GLU A 226 -22.59 9.70 -6.98
N PHE A 227 -21.58 8.83 -6.96
CA PHE A 227 -20.57 8.81 -8.00
C PHE A 227 -21.14 8.26 -9.31
N SER A 228 -20.90 8.95 -10.42
CA SER A 228 -21.33 8.49 -11.74
C SER A 228 -20.65 7.17 -12.13
N ARG A 229 -19.43 6.92 -11.64
CA ARG A 229 -18.67 5.69 -11.83
C ARG A 229 -17.75 5.41 -10.64
N ILE A 230 -17.59 4.12 -10.36
CA ILE A 230 -16.58 3.63 -9.42
C ILE A 230 -15.66 2.67 -10.19
N TYR A 231 -14.36 2.90 -10.08
CA TYR A 231 -13.33 2.03 -10.63
C TYR A 231 -12.53 1.40 -9.50
N ALA A 232 -12.45 0.08 -9.48
CA ALA A 232 -11.51 -0.64 -8.65
C ALA A 232 -10.29 -0.99 -9.51
N ILE A 233 -9.13 -0.54 -9.10
CA ILE A 233 -7.88 -0.70 -9.84
C ILE A 233 -6.89 -1.43 -8.98
N GLN A 234 -6.45 -2.58 -9.45
CA GLN A 234 -5.35 -3.32 -8.84
C GLN A 234 -4.07 -3.00 -9.58
N ASN A 235 -3.09 -2.46 -8.87
CA ASN A 235 -1.77 -2.23 -9.43
C ASN A 235 -0.98 -3.54 -9.39
N VAL A 236 -0.84 -4.13 -10.54
CA VAL A 236 0.18 -5.15 -10.75
C VAL A 236 1.47 -4.39 -11.08
N PHE A 237 2.34 -4.23 -10.11
CA PHE A 237 3.69 -3.74 -10.39
C PHE A 237 4.38 -4.77 -11.29
N VAL A 238 4.38 -4.51 -12.58
CA VAL A 238 5.28 -5.21 -13.49
C VAL A 238 6.69 -4.72 -13.13
N LYS A 239 7.40 -5.58 -12.42
CA LYS A 239 8.84 -5.39 -12.19
C LYS A 239 9.62 -5.60 -13.47
#